data_4113caee23d549d9817b9a6ff537282d
#
_entry.id   4113caee23d549d9817b9a6ff537282d
#
_cell.length_a   1.000
_cell.length_b   1.000
_cell.length_c   1.000
_cell.angle_alpha   90.00
_cell.angle_beta   90.00
_cell.angle_gamma   90.00
#
_symmetry.space_group_name_H-M   'P 1'
#
loop_
_entity.id
_entity.type
_entity.pdbx_description
1 polymer ?
#
loop_
_entity_poly.entity_id
_entity_poly.type
_entity_poly.pdbx_seq_one_letter_code
_entity_poly.pdbx_strand_id
1 'polypeptide(L)'
;MGVFERPRCGGGYFKQMRIDNLHLPVTATDEDALKFSAKKAKIKLSDVKAFRVVKKSLDARDKNDIKFVYNTEIDVKPFEEEKEFSIPASDKKHKILVVGFGPAGMFCALFLARAGYNPVVIERGKSVDERKKSVSEFTKSGALDPESNVQFGEGGAGTFSDGKLNTGVSGTLIKTVLREFVKHGAPAEIVYSSRPHIGSDKLPETVKKIRLEIERLGGKILFGKKLEKFVVKGEKITAAIVNGEEIRVDDVVLAVGHSARDTFYELARENVAMERKQFAMGFR
;
A
#
# COMPACT_ATOMS: atom_id res chain seq x y z
N MET A 1 13.72 -12.31 27.87
CA MET A 1 15.04 -12.01 27.29
C MET A 1 15.41 -13.20 26.40
N GLY A 2 15.11 -13.16 25.12
CA GLY A 2 15.26 -14.31 24.23
C GLY A 2 16.20 -13.98 23.07
N VAL A 3 17.38 -14.60 23.08
CA VAL A 3 18.19 -14.79 21.87
C VAL A 3 17.67 -16.08 21.25
N PHE A 4 16.91 -15.99 20.16
CA PHE A 4 16.43 -17.17 19.45
C PHE A 4 17.53 -17.65 18.50
N GLU A 5 18.16 -18.78 18.82
CA GLU A 5 19.00 -19.56 17.91
C GLU A 5 18.09 -20.48 17.08
N ARG A 6 18.17 -20.42 15.74
CA ARG A 6 17.53 -21.44 14.88
C ARG A 6 18.33 -22.75 14.96
N PRO A 7 17.67 -23.93 14.99
CA PRO A 7 18.35 -25.22 15.08
C PRO A 7 19.23 -25.50 13.85
N ARG A 8 20.33 -26.19 14.08
CA ARG A 8 21.35 -26.56 13.11
C ARG A 8 20.83 -27.57 12.09
N CYS A 9 21.02 -27.30 10.82
CA CYS A 9 21.15 -28.36 9.81
C CYS A 9 22.55 -28.25 9.22
N GLY A 10 23.39 -29.30 9.50
CA GLY A 10 24.62 -29.67 8.83
C GLY A 10 25.67 -28.60 8.52
N GLY A 11 26.74 -28.50 9.34
CA GLY A 11 28.08 -28.09 8.91
C GLY A 11 28.25 -26.61 8.51
N GLY A 12 28.30 -25.70 9.49
CA GLY A 12 28.68 -24.31 9.31
C GLY A 12 27.88 -23.39 10.24
N TYR A 13 28.57 -22.59 11.06
CA TYR A 13 27.93 -21.67 12.00
C TYR A 13 27.21 -20.54 11.21
N PHE A 14 25.93 -20.73 10.87
CA PHE A 14 25.06 -19.65 10.46
C PHE A 14 24.52 -18.97 11.71
N LYS A 15 24.96 -17.77 11.97
CA LYS A 15 24.61 -17.05 13.20
C LYS A 15 23.82 -15.79 12.87
N GLN A 16 22.69 -15.94 12.16
CA GLN A 16 21.70 -14.86 12.12
C GLN A 16 21.16 -14.67 13.53
N MET A 17 21.54 -13.57 14.17
CA MET A 17 21.06 -13.23 15.50
C MET A 17 19.96 -12.20 15.44
N ARG A 18 18.86 -12.49 16.12
CA ARG A 18 17.78 -11.55 16.35
C ARG A 18 17.91 -10.93 17.73
N ILE A 19 17.84 -9.62 17.79
CA ILE A 19 17.93 -8.83 19.02
C ILE A 19 16.62 -8.06 19.17
N ASP A 20 15.85 -8.45 20.16
CA ASP A 20 14.58 -7.85 20.47
C ASP A 20 14.68 -6.88 21.65
N ASN A 21 13.75 -5.91 21.68
CA ASN A 21 13.58 -4.94 22.75
C ASN A 21 14.87 -4.14 23.05
N LEU A 22 15.49 -3.61 22.01
CA LEU A 22 16.60 -2.68 22.15
C LEU A 22 16.06 -1.27 22.37
N HIS A 23 16.10 -0.78 23.61
CA HIS A 23 15.64 0.55 23.99
C HIS A 23 16.72 1.58 23.73
N LEU A 24 16.45 2.55 22.86
CA LEU A 24 17.36 3.62 22.49
C LEU A 24 16.66 4.99 22.62
N PRO A 25 17.39 6.07 22.88
CA PRO A 25 16.84 7.43 22.89
C PRO A 25 16.10 7.75 21.58
N VAL A 26 15.12 8.65 21.61
CA VAL A 26 14.40 9.10 20.41
C VAL A 26 15.27 9.79 19.37
N THR A 27 16.46 10.23 19.76
CA THR A 27 17.50 10.80 18.88
C THR A 27 18.36 9.74 18.18
N ALA A 28 18.22 8.45 18.58
CA ALA A 28 19.03 7.37 18.01
C ALA A 28 18.66 7.10 16.55
N THR A 29 19.68 6.90 15.74
CA THR A 29 19.59 6.51 14.33
C THR A 29 19.61 5.00 14.17
N ASP A 30 19.34 4.52 12.95
CA ASP A 30 19.48 3.09 12.63
C ASP A 30 20.96 2.64 12.70
N GLU A 31 21.91 3.58 12.49
CA GLU A 31 23.33 3.31 12.69
C GLU A 31 23.67 3.07 14.17
N ASP A 32 23.05 3.82 15.06
CA ASP A 32 23.19 3.58 16.51
C ASP A 32 22.58 2.21 16.88
N ALA A 33 21.42 1.88 16.31
CA ALA A 33 20.82 0.57 16.51
C ALA A 33 21.76 -0.57 16.04
N LEU A 34 22.47 -0.40 14.91
CA LEU A 34 23.50 -1.32 14.45
C LEU A 34 24.63 -1.48 15.49
N LYS A 35 25.20 -0.37 15.98
CA LYS A 35 26.31 -0.38 16.96
C LYS A 35 25.88 -1.10 18.25
N PHE A 36 24.71 -0.77 18.77
CA PHE A 36 24.18 -1.42 19.97
C PHE A 36 23.84 -2.90 19.75
N SER A 37 23.34 -3.25 18.56
CA SER A 37 23.06 -4.64 18.20
C SER A 37 24.34 -5.46 18.12
N ALA A 38 25.40 -4.95 17.49
CA ALA A 38 26.71 -5.59 17.40
C ALA A 38 27.30 -5.83 18.80
N LYS A 39 27.24 -4.81 19.68
CA LYS A 39 27.68 -4.93 21.07
C LYS A 39 26.89 -6.02 21.83
N LYS A 40 25.57 -6.05 21.70
CA LYS A 40 24.70 -7.03 22.38
C LYS A 40 24.90 -8.45 21.85
N ALA A 41 25.17 -8.57 20.53
CA ALA A 41 25.51 -9.82 19.86
C ALA A 41 26.97 -10.30 20.12
N LYS A 42 27.81 -9.48 20.74
CA LYS A 42 29.25 -9.70 20.92
C LYS A 42 29.99 -9.91 19.58
N ILE A 43 29.58 -9.20 18.54
CA ILE A 43 30.21 -9.19 17.21
C ILE A 43 30.98 -7.87 17.09
N LYS A 44 32.20 -7.91 16.53
CA LYS A 44 32.93 -6.70 16.18
C LYS A 44 32.18 -6.00 15.02
N LEU A 45 32.05 -4.69 15.08
CA LEU A 45 31.33 -3.91 14.05
C LEU A 45 31.93 -4.13 12.65
N SER A 46 33.24 -4.30 12.55
CA SER A 46 33.95 -4.63 11.31
C SER A 46 33.54 -5.96 10.68
N ASP A 47 33.06 -6.90 11.48
CA ASP A 47 32.73 -8.25 11.05
C ASP A 47 31.27 -8.37 10.62
N VAL A 48 30.45 -7.34 10.88
CA VAL A 48 29.04 -7.30 10.47
C VAL A 48 28.97 -7.16 8.96
N LYS A 49 28.32 -8.13 8.31
CA LYS A 49 28.07 -8.14 6.86
C LYS A 49 26.60 -7.87 6.51
N ALA A 50 25.70 -8.10 7.47
CA ALA A 50 24.29 -7.83 7.29
C ALA A 50 23.66 -7.28 8.57
N PHE A 51 22.81 -6.28 8.40
CA PHE A 51 22.01 -5.66 9.46
C PHE A 51 20.70 -5.19 8.89
N ARG A 52 19.62 -5.40 9.63
CA ARG A 52 18.32 -4.79 9.32
C ARG A 52 17.52 -4.52 10.58
N VAL A 53 16.77 -3.44 10.55
CA VAL A 53 15.71 -3.16 11.51
C VAL A 53 14.47 -3.96 11.09
N VAL A 54 13.99 -4.81 11.97
CA VAL A 54 12.80 -5.65 11.73
C VAL A 54 11.54 -4.92 12.19
N LYS A 55 11.67 -4.17 13.31
CA LYS A 55 10.59 -3.37 13.87
C LYS A 55 11.17 -2.20 14.66
N LYS A 56 10.54 -1.03 14.49
CA LYS A 56 10.79 0.18 15.29
C LYS A 56 9.47 0.67 15.85
N SER A 57 9.38 0.83 17.15
CA SER A 57 8.19 1.34 17.85
C SER A 57 8.58 2.40 18.86
N LEU A 58 7.65 3.28 19.19
CA LEU A 58 7.83 4.29 20.23
C LEU A 58 7.29 3.74 21.56
N ASP A 59 8.10 3.79 22.61
CA ASP A 59 7.68 3.57 23.98
C ASP A 59 7.57 4.95 24.67
N ALA A 60 6.36 5.40 24.92
CA ALA A 60 6.04 6.66 25.57
C ALA A 60 5.19 6.44 26.84
N ARG A 61 5.30 5.25 27.47
CA ARG A 61 4.60 4.95 28.73
C ARG A 61 5.09 5.84 29.87
N ASP A 62 6.39 6.12 29.89
CA ASP A 62 6.95 7.16 30.74
C ASP A 62 7.17 8.42 29.88
N LYS A 63 6.43 9.48 30.19
CA LYS A 63 6.51 10.76 29.48
C LYS A 63 7.86 11.47 29.62
N ASN A 64 8.60 11.16 30.69
CA ASN A 64 9.91 11.75 30.97
C ASN A 64 11.06 10.95 30.36
N ASP A 65 10.79 9.72 29.90
CA ASP A 65 11.80 8.81 29.34
C ASP A 65 11.28 8.09 28.09
N ILE A 66 10.95 8.90 27.07
CA ILE A 66 10.45 8.38 25.79
C ILE A 66 11.61 7.75 25.02
N LYS A 67 11.42 6.51 24.51
CA LYS A 67 12.44 5.73 23.80
C LYS A 67 11.89 5.10 22.54
N PHE A 68 12.78 4.89 21.56
CA PHE A 68 12.52 3.91 20.52
C PHE A 68 12.87 2.50 21.01
N VAL A 69 12.01 1.55 20.64
CA VAL A 69 12.24 0.13 20.85
C VAL A 69 12.47 -0.52 19.49
N TYR A 70 13.67 -1.01 19.28
CA TYR A 70 14.07 -1.67 18.06
C TYR A 70 14.09 -3.19 18.25
N ASN A 71 13.62 -3.91 17.22
CA ASN A 71 13.95 -5.30 16.99
C ASN A 71 14.82 -5.35 15.74
N THR A 72 15.97 -5.97 15.84
CA THR A 72 16.98 -5.98 14.77
C THR A 72 17.44 -7.40 14.47
N GLU A 73 17.95 -7.58 13.27
CA GLU A 73 18.68 -8.80 12.87
C GLU A 73 20.07 -8.40 12.41
N ILE A 74 21.07 -9.20 12.80
CA ILE A 74 22.47 -8.96 12.51
C ILE A 74 23.18 -10.28 12.20
N ASP A 75 24.10 -10.26 11.22
CA ASP A 75 24.87 -11.43 10.83
C ASP A 75 26.28 -11.03 10.35
N VAL A 76 27.21 -11.99 10.45
CA VAL A 76 28.57 -11.93 9.88
C VAL A 76 28.62 -12.41 8.42
N LYS A 77 27.49 -12.80 7.86
CA LYS A 77 27.28 -13.14 6.44
C LYS A 77 26.13 -12.29 5.88
N PRO A 78 26.09 -12.05 4.57
CA PRO A 78 24.94 -11.41 3.94
C PRO A 78 23.65 -12.19 4.25
N PHE A 79 22.55 -11.47 4.45
CA PHE A 79 21.24 -12.13 4.53
C PHE A 79 20.90 -12.79 3.20
N GLU A 80 20.22 -13.92 3.26
CA GLU A 80 19.58 -14.48 2.07
C GLU A 80 18.52 -13.50 1.57
N GLU A 81 18.47 -13.31 0.26
CA GLU A 81 17.44 -12.47 -0.36
C GLU A 81 16.05 -13.05 -0.05
N GLU A 82 15.19 -12.23 0.53
CA GLU A 82 13.79 -12.61 0.68
C GLU A 82 13.19 -12.80 -0.72
N LYS A 83 12.64 -13.98 -0.99
CA LYS A 83 11.95 -14.22 -2.26
C LYS A 83 10.87 -13.17 -2.45
N GLU A 84 11.00 -12.39 -3.51
CA GLU A 84 9.96 -11.45 -3.89
C GLU A 84 8.66 -12.20 -4.22
N PHE A 85 7.53 -11.52 -4.01
CA PHE A 85 6.23 -12.06 -4.42
C PHE A 85 6.25 -12.31 -5.93
N SER A 86 6.13 -13.59 -6.31
CA SER A 86 6.12 -13.98 -7.72
C SER A 86 4.74 -13.72 -8.32
N ILE A 87 4.71 -12.96 -9.40
CA ILE A 87 3.50 -12.69 -10.17
C ILE A 87 3.53 -13.60 -11.40
N PRO A 88 2.54 -14.51 -11.58
CA PRO A 88 2.47 -15.35 -12.76
C PRO A 88 2.36 -14.50 -14.03
N ALA A 89 3.05 -14.91 -15.08
CA ALA A 89 2.89 -14.29 -16.39
C ALA A 89 1.49 -14.55 -16.95
N SER A 90 0.94 -13.59 -17.69
CA SER A 90 -0.36 -13.67 -18.31
C SER A 90 -0.25 -14.06 -19.80
N ASP A 91 -1.37 -14.52 -20.38
CA ASP A 91 -1.52 -14.70 -21.82
C ASP A 91 -1.79 -13.39 -22.58
N LYS A 92 -1.94 -12.28 -21.85
CA LYS A 92 -2.19 -10.91 -22.36
C LYS A 92 -3.48 -10.71 -23.16
N LYS A 93 -4.37 -11.71 -23.21
CA LYS A 93 -5.61 -11.64 -24.02
C LYS A 93 -6.81 -11.08 -23.24
N HIS A 94 -6.82 -11.20 -21.93
CA HIS A 94 -7.91 -10.73 -21.08
C HIS A 94 -7.96 -9.21 -21.00
N LYS A 95 -9.14 -8.65 -21.29
CA LYS A 95 -9.45 -7.22 -21.11
C LYS A 95 -9.96 -7.02 -19.70
N ILE A 96 -9.11 -6.57 -18.81
CA ILE A 96 -9.42 -6.37 -17.40
C ILE A 96 -9.72 -4.90 -17.16
N LEU A 97 -10.93 -4.62 -16.63
CA LEU A 97 -11.33 -3.30 -16.16
C LEU A 97 -11.17 -3.23 -14.66
N VAL A 98 -10.43 -2.23 -14.17
CA VAL A 98 -10.35 -1.90 -12.74
C VAL A 98 -11.17 -0.64 -12.51
N VAL A 99 -12.17 -0.72 -11.64
CA VAL A 99 -13.07 0.40 -11.32
C VAL A 99 -12.65 1.01 -9.99
N GLY A 100 -12.14 2.23 -10.05
CA GLY A 100 -11.59 2.99 -8.93
C GLY A 100 -10.06 2.92 -8.85
N PHE A 101 -9.42 4.06 -8.61
CA PHE A 101 -7.96 4.20 -8.49
C PHE A 101 -7.55 4.65 -7.08
N GLY A 102 -8.27 4.14 -6.06
CA GLY A 102 -7.84 4.13 -4.67
C GLY A 102 -6.75 3.08 -4.43
N PRO A 103 -6.27 2.88 -3.19
CA PRO A 103 -5.17 1.93 -2.91
C PRO A 103 -5.41 0.53 -3.46
N ALA A 104 -6.62 -0.02 -3.33
CA ALA A 104 -6.93 -1.36 -3.82
C ALA A 104 -6.82 -1.46 -5.34
N GLY A 105 -7.46 -0.54 -6.09
CA GLY A 105 -7.40 -0.52 -7.55
C GLY A 105 -6.01 -0.22 -8.08
N MET A 106 -5.29 0.69 -7.44
CA MET A 106 -3.92 1.07 -7.80
C MET A 106 -2.96 -0.12 -7.71
N PHE A 107 -2.94 -0.84 -6.59
CA PHE A 107 -2.08 -2.02 -6.45
C PHE A 107 -2.53 -3.18 -7.33
N CYS A 108 -3.85 -3.38 -7.49
CA CYS A 108 -4.37 -4.35 -8.44
C CYS A 108 -3.86 -4.07 -9.86
N ALA A 109 -4.01 -2.85 -10.33
CA ALA A 109 -3.54 -2.45 -11.66
C ALA A 109 -2.02 -2.58 -11.82
N LEU A 110 -1.23 -2.22 -10.79
CA LEU A 110 0.22 -2.37 -10.81
C LEU A 110 0.64 -3.84 -10.96
N PHE A 111 0.04 -4.72 -10.18
CA PHE A 111 0.38 -6.15 -10.25
C PHE A 111 -0.13 -6.82 -11.53
N LEU A 112 -1.29 -6.44 -12.03
CA LEU A 112 -1.78 -6.89 -13.34
C LEU A 112 -0.83 -6.43 -14.47
N ALA A 113 -0.41 -5.17 -14.47
CA ALA A 113 0.52 -4.65 -15.45
C ALA A 113 1.88 -5.38 -15.41
N ARG A 114 2.41 -5.69 -14.22
CA ARG A 114 3.63 -6.50 -14.05
C ARG A 114 3.46 -7.96 -14.49
N ALA A 115 2.27 -8.51 -14.36
CA ALA A 115 1.95 -9.83 -14.89
C ALA A 115 1.87 -9.84 -16.42
N GLY A 116 1.91 -8.67 -17.06
CA GLY A 116 1.85 -8.52 -18.51
C GLY A 116 0.45 -8.32 -19.08
N TYR A 117 -0.57 -8.13 -18.21
CA TYR A 117 -1.86 -7.59 -18.64
C TYR A 117 -1.73 -6.11 -18.95
N ASN A 118 -2.65 -5.61 -19.78
CA ASN A 118 -2.80 -4.18 -20.05
C ASN A 118 -4.10 -3.68 -19.41
N PRO A 119 -4.15 -3.54 -18.05
CA PRO A 119 -5.39 -3.19 -17.39
C PRO A 119 -5.87 -1.80 -17.82
N VAL A 120 -7.18 -1.66 -18.00
CA VAL A 120 -7.83 -0.37 -18.12
C VAL A 120 -8.41 -0.01 -16.76
N VAL A 121 -7.99 1.13 -16.23
CA VAL A 121 -8.47 1.63 -14.94
C VAL A 121 -9.35 2.83 -15.20
N ILE A 122 -10.54 2.87 -14.62
CA ILE A 122 -11.41 4.05 -14.60
C ILE A 122 -11.46 4.61 -13.19
N GLU A 123 -11.36 5.94 -13.09
CA GLU A 123 -11.49 6.68 -11.84
C GLU A 123 -12.44 7.87 -12.09
N ARG A 124 -13.49 7.98 -11.25
CA ARG A 124 -14.48 9.06 -11.40
C ARG A 124 -13.90 10.44 -11.17
N GLY A 125 -12.97 10.55 -10.23
CA GLY A 125 -12.32 11.80 -9.92
C GLY A 125 -11.14 12.11 -10.83
N LYS A 126 -10.43 13.16 -10.49
CA LYS A 126 -9.32 13.73 -11.26
C LYS A 126 -7.99 13.12 -10.84
N SER A 127 -6.96 13.36 -11.66
CA SER A 127 -5.56 13.07 -11.31
C SER A 127 -5.14 13.83 -10.05
N VAL A 128 -4.11 13.36 -9.36
CA VAL A 128 -3.68 13.97 -8.09
C VAL A 128 -3.34 15.45 -8.23
N ASP A 129 -2.76 15.87 -9.35
CA ASP A 129 -2.40 17.27 -9.61
C ASP A 129 -3.64 18.16 -9.76
N GLU A 130 -4.66 17.69 -10.48
CA GLU A 130 -5.93 18.40 -10.66
C GLU A 130 -6.80 18.33 -9.42
N ARG A 131 -6.75 17.20 -8.71
CA ARG A 131 -7.46 16.98 -7.46
C ARG A 131 -7.00 17.93 -6.35
N LYS A 132 -5.69 18.27 -6.29
CA LYS A 132 -5.18 19.32 -5.39
C LYS A 132 -5.93 20.63 -5.58
N LYS A 133 -6.24 21.01 -6.84
CA LYS A 133 -7.01 22.22 -7.15
C LYS A 133 -8.46 22.12 -6.66
N SER A 134 -9.14 20.99 -6.94
CA SER A 134 -10.52 20.76 -6.49
C SER A 134 -10.65 20.79 -4.95
N VAL A 135 -9.71 20.16 -4.23
CA VAL A 135 -9.68 20.17 -2.76
C VAL A 135 -9.41 21.59 -2.23
N SER A 136 -8.46 22.32 -2.83
CA SER A 136 -8.16 23.70 -2.44
C SER A 136 -9.36 24.63 -2.68
N GLU A 137 -10.08 24.48 -3.79
CA GLU A 137 -11.28 25.25 -4.09
C GLU A 137 -12.38 24.97 -3.08
N PHE A 138 -12.63 23.71 -2.77
CA PHE A 138 -13.60 23.33 -1.74
C PHE A 138 -13.24 23.95 -0.37
N THR A 139 -11.96 23.95 0.00
CA THR A 139 -11.52 24.54 1.29
C THR A 139 -11.77 26.05 1.33
N LYS A 140 -11.65 26.76 0.20
CA LYS A 140 -11.80 28.21 0.12
C LYS A 140 -13.25 28.67 -0.02
N SER A 141 -14.02 28.00 -0.85
CA SER A 141 -15.35 28.44 -1.28
C SER A 141 -16.49 27.63 -0.68
N GLY A 142 -16.21 26.43 -0.13
CA GLY A 142 -17.22 25.45 0.26
C GLY A 142 -17.87 24.72 -0.92
N ALA A 143 -17.49 25.03 -2.17
CA ALA A 143 -18.05 24.40 -3.37
C ALA A 143 -17.48 22.98 -3.54
N LEU A 144 -18.30 21.96 -3.26
CA LEU A 144 -17.93 20.56 -3.37
C LEU A 144 -18.11 20.09 -4.82
N ASP A 145 -17.03 19.56 -5.42
CA ASP A 145 -17.12 18.75 -6.64
C ASP A 145 -17.50 17.31 -6.21
N PRO A 146 -18.72 16.81 -6.53
CA PRO A 146 -19.17 15.50 -6.07
C PRO A 146 -18.39 14.35 -6.66
N GLU A 147 -17.75 14.52 -7.80
CA GLU A 147 -17.00 13.46 -8.48
C GLU A 147 -15.48 13.54 -8.20
N SER A 148 -14.96 14.70 -7.73
CA SER A 148 -13.53 14.86 -7.45
C SER A 148 -13.27 15.71 -6.20
N ASN A 149 -12.97 15.08 -5.09
CA ASN A 149 -12.85 15.71 -3.77
C ASN A 149 -11.89 14.92 -2.87
N VAL A 150 -12.00 15.05 -1.54
CA VAL A 150 -11.19 14.30 -0.58
C VAL A 150 -11.50 12.79 -0.54
N GLN A 151 -12.64 12.34 -1.11
CA GLN A 151 -13.02 10.92 -1.15
C GLN A 151 -12.67 10.27 -2.49
N PHE A 152 -12.89 10.97 -3.61
CA PHE A 152 -12.76 10.48 -4.97
C PHE A 152 -11.59 11.13 -5.70
N GLY A 153 -10.96 10.36 -6.57
CA GLY A 153 -9.81 10.73 -7.38
C GLY A 153 -8.59 9.85 -7.12
N GLU A 154 -7.53 10.12 -7.86
CA GLU A 154 -6.27 9.37 -7.83
C GLU A 154 -5.75 9.15 -6.41
N GLY A 155 -5.50 7.87 -6.05
CA GLY A 155 -5.02 7.44 -4.75
C GLY A 155 -6.11 7.35 -3.66
N GLY A 156 -7.38 7.67 -3.98
CA GLY A 156 -8.52 7.56 -3.08
C GLY A 156 -8.50 8.53 -1.89
N ALA A 157 -9.27 8.24 -0.86
CA ALA A 157 -9.46 9.12 0.30
C ALA A 157 -8.17 9.33 1.12
N GLY A 158 -7.21 8.41 1.04
CA GLY A 158 -5.95 8.51 1.79
C GLY A 158 -4.98 9.56 1.29
N THR A 159 -5.06 9.95 0.01
CA THR A 159 -4.06 10.80 -0.65
C THR A 159 -3.90 12.18 0.00
N PHE A 160 -4.98 12.75 0.52
CA PHE A 160 -4.97 14.05 1.20
C PHE A 160 -5.11 13.94 2.72
N SER A 161 -4.85 12.74 3.27
CA SER A 161 -4.73 12.52 4.71
C SER A 161 -3.28 12.67 5.17
N ASP A 162 -3.02 12.41 6.44
CA ASP A 162 -1.67 12.38 7.00
C ASP A 162 -0.81 11.17 6.55
N GLY A 163 -1.34 10.31 5.70
CA GLY A 163 -0.59 9.20 5.09
C GLY A 163 -0.29 8.04 6.04
N LYS A 164 -1.09 7.87 7.09
CA LYS A 164 -1.00 6.69 7.96
C LYS A 164 -1.40 5.43 7.21
N LEU A 165 -0.55 4.41 7.30
CA LEU A 165 -0.74 3.12 6.62
C LEU A 165 -1.15 2.04 7.65
N ASN A 166 -2.36 2.18 8.22
CA ASN A 166 -2.88 1.20 9.14
C ASN A 166 -3.58 0.06 8.38
N THR A 167 -3.37 -1.17 8.84
CA THR A 167 -4.06 -2.34 8.31
C THR A 167 -4.57 -3.23 9.45
N GLY A 168 -5.75 -3.83 9.28
CA GLY A 168 -6.32 -4.81 10.19
C GLY A 168 -5.95 -6.26 9.86
N VAL A 169 -5.12 -6.49 8.84
CA VAL A 169 -4.67 -7.83 8.44
C VAL A 169 -3.20 -8.04 8.79
N SER A 170 -2.77 -9.30 8.84
CA SER A 170 -1.39 -9.71 9.00
C SER A 170 -0.96 -10.57 7.80
N GLY A 171 0.34 -10.56 7.44
CA GLY A 171 0.85 -11.43 6.38
C GLY A 171 1.99 -10.82 5.58
N THR A 172 2.56 -11.63 4.69
CA THR A 172 3.71 -11.26 3.85
C THR A 172 3.37 -10.20 2.81
N LEU A 173 2.13 -10.16 2.32
CA LEU A 173 1.66 -9.19 1.34
C LEU A 173 1.71 -7.75 1.84
N ILE A 174 1.59 -7.52 3.16
CA ILE A 174 1.74 -6.18 3.74
C ILE A 174 3.12 -5.62 3.41
N LYS A 175 4.18 -6.40 3.65
CA LYS A 175 5.56 -5.99 3.34
C LYS A 175 5.74 -5.72 1.84
N THR A 176 5.10 -6.52 0.98
CA THR A 176 5.11 -6.31 -0.46
C THR A 176 4.55 -4.94 -0.82
N VAL A 177 3.36 -4.60 -0.30
CA VAL A 177 2.73 -3.29 -0.53
C VAL A 177 3.59 -2.14 0.01
N LEU A 178 4.14 -2.27 1.22
CA LEU A 178 5.02 -1.23 1.81
C LEU A 178 6.31 -1.03 0.99
N ARG A 179 6.92 -2.11 0.52
CA ARG A 179 8.08 -2.05 -0.37
C ARG A 179 7.75 -1.37 -1.70
N GLU A 180 6.56 -1.62 -2.24
CA GLU A 180 6.11 -0.92 -3.45
C GLU A 180 5.99 0.59 -3.22
N PHE A 181 5.43 1.02 -2.10
CA PHE A 181 5.43 2.44 -1.76
C PHE A 181 6.86 3.00 -1.69
N VAL A 182 7.80 2.28 -1.07
CA VAL A 182 9.23 2.69 -0.99
C VAL A 182 9.86 2.76 -2.38
N LYS A 183 9.64 1.77 -3.24
CA LYS A 183 10.14 1.78 -4.64
C LYS A 183 9.66 3.03 -5.41
N HIS A 184 8.50 3.57 -5.03
CA HIS A 184 7.92 4.76 -5.66
C HIS A 184 8.11 6.05 -4.86
N GLY A 185 9.02 6.06 -3.87
CA GLY A 185 9.51 7.26 -3.21
C GLY A 185 8.96 7.53 -1.81
N ALA A 186 8.24 6.59 -1.21
CA ALA A 186 7.91 6.67 0.20
C ALA A 186 9.17 6.45 1.07
N PRO A 187 9.17 6.93 2.34
CA PRO A 187 10.27 6.71 3.26
C PRO A 187 10.54 5.22 3.51
N ALA A 188 11.80 4.80 3.49
CA ALA A 188 12.18 3.39 3.67
C ALA A 188 11.74 2.83 5.04
N GLU A 189 11.65 3.68 6.06
CA GLU A 189 11.26 3.29 7.41
C GLU A 189 9.83 2.76 7.55
N ILE A 190 8.95 3.01 6.59
CA ILE A 190 7.58 2.47 6.62
C ILE A 190 7.54 0.93 6.64
N VAL A 191 8.58 0.27 6.13
CA VAL A 191 8.64 -1.19 6.05
C VAL A 191 8.79 -1.85 7.42
N TYR A 192 9.41 -1.14 8.37
CA TYR A 192 9.69 -1.66 9.70
C TYR A 192 9.07 -0.83 10.85
N SER A 193 8.51 0.34 10.55
CA SER A 193 7.79 1.12 11.56
C SER A 193 6.53 0.39 12.02
N SER A 194 6.28 0.38 13.33
CA SER A 194 5.05 -0.19 13.89
C SER A 194 3.80 0.66 13.61
N ARG A 195 4.00 1.92 13.24
CA ARG A 195 2.96 2.86 12.79
C ARG A 195 3.45 3.56 11.53
N PRO A 196 3.43 2.86 10.38
CA PRO A 196 3.97 3.41 9.16
C PRO A 196 3.19 4.64 8.69
N HIS A 197 3.93 5.66 8.26
CA HIS A 197 3.40 6.95 7.87
C HIS A 197 4.24 7.52 6.72
N ILE A 198 3.59 7.84 5.59
CA ILE A 198 4.30 8.39 4.41
C ILE A 198 4.45 9.91 4.51
N GLY A 199 3.42 10.58 5.01
CA GLY A 199 3.30 12.04 5.02
C GLY A 199 2.43 12.58 3.88
N SER A 200 1.69 13.63 4.16
CA SER A 200 0.79 14.29 3.21
C SER A 200 1.52 15.00 2.06
N ASP A 201 2.78 15.31 2.24
CA ASP A 201 3.68 15.90 1.24
C ASP A 201 4.18 14.87 0.21
N LYS A 202 4.50 13.66 0.66
CA LYS A 202 5.11 12.60 -0.16
C LYS A 202 4.09 11.66 -0.81
N LEU A 203 2.96 11.42 -0.15
CA LEU A 203 1.98 10.45 -0.63
C LEU A 203 1.41 10.78 -2.02
N PRO A 204 1.07 12.04 -2.36
CA PRO A 204 0.60 12.38 -3.71
C PRO A 204 1.63 12.06 -4.80
N GLU A 205 2.91 12.35 -4.56
CA GLU A 205 3.98 12.06 -5.52
C GLU A 205 4.26 10.56 -5.65
N THR A 206 4.15 9.83 -4.54
CA THR A 206 4.29 8.36 -4.54
C THR A 206 3.18 7.70 -5.35
N VAL A 207 1.93 8.14 -5.17
CA VAL A 207 0.77 7.67 -5.93
C VAL A 207 0.94 7.96 -7.43
N LYS A 208 1.35 9.18 -7.78
CA LYS A 208 1.64 9.58 -9.16
C LYS A 208 2.70 8.69 -9.82
N LYS A 209 3.78 8.38 -9.11
CA LYS A 209 4.85 7.49 -9.62
C LYS A 209 4.34 6.07 -9.86
N ILE A 210 3.45 5.54 -9.01
CA ILE A 210 2.82 4.24 -9.23
C ILE A 210 1.97 4.27 -10.50
N ARG A 211 1.19 5.33 -10.73
CA ARG A 211 0.44 5.50 -11.98
C ARG A 211 1.35 5.49 -13.19
N LEU A 212 2.40 6.29 -13.18
CA LEU A 212 3.36 6.36 -14.31
C LEU A 212 4.02 5.00 -14.58
N GLU A 213 4.27 4.20 -13.56
CA GLU A 213 4.79 2.84 -13.72
C GLU A 213 3.75 1.92 -14.37
N ILE A 214 2.48 1.98 -13.98
CA ILE A 214 1.39 1.22 -14.60
C ILE A 214 1.28 1.58 -16.08
N GLU A 215 1.31 2.87 -16.42
CA GLU A 215 1.25 3.38 -17.79
C GLU A 215 2.46 2.92 -18.61
N ARG A 216 3.66 2.98 -18.04
CA ARG A 216 4.91 2.47 -18.66
C ARG A 216 4.84 0.98 -18.99
N LEU A 217 4.15 0.19 -18.16
CA LEU A 217 3.93 -1.24 -18.35
C LEU A 217 2.78 -1.56 -19.30
N GLY A 218 2.11 -0.56 -19.88
CA GLY A 218 1.05 -0.73 -20.88
C GLY A 218 -0.37 -0.65 -20.34
N GLY A 219 -0.56 -0.41 -19.02
CA GLY A 219 -1.88 -0.09 -18.45
C GLY A 219 -2.37 1.29 -18.88
N LYS A 220 -3.68 1.53 -18.77
CA LYS A 220 -4.31 2.82 -19.07
C LYS A 220 -5.12 3.29 -17.88
N ILE A 221 -4.95 4.54 -17.46
CA ILE A 221 -5.75 5.15 -16.39
C ILE A 221 -6.59 6.29 -16.99
N LEU A 222 -7.90 6.18 -16.86
CA LEU A 222 -8.87 7.12 -17.39
C LEU A 222 -9.55 7.85 -16.24
N PHE A 223 -9.21 9.12 -16.05
CA PHE A 223 -9.82 9.99 -15.05
C PHE A 223 -11.12 10.64 -15.56
N GLY A 224 -11.98 11.08 -14.63
CA GLY A 224 -13.29 11.62 -14.97
C GLY A 224 -14.23 10.59 -15.60
N LYS A 225 -13.95 9.30 -15.39
CA LYS A 225 -14.69 8.18 -15.96
C LYS A 225 -15.39 7.40 -14.84
N LYS A 226 -16.70 7.49 -14.80
CA LYS A 226 -17.58 6.89 -13.78
C LYS A 226 -18.27 5.66 -14.33
N LEU A 227 -18.22 4.57 -13.60
CA LEU A 227 -19.04 3.38 -13.86
C LEU A 227 -20.51 3.73 -13.61
N GLU A 228 -21.37 3.46 -14.58
CA GLU A 228 -22.81 3.63 -14.49
C GLU A 228 -23.50 2.29 -14.22
N LYS A 229 -23.21 1.28 -15.05
CA LYS A 229 -23.76 -0.08 -14.89
C LYS A 229 -22.91 -1.12 -15.61
N PHE A 230 -23.23 -2.40 -15.38
CA PHE A 230 -22.66 -3.51 -16.14
C PHE A 230 -23.62 -4.00 -17.23
N VAL A 231 -23.04 -4.57 -18.29
CA VAL A 231 -23.79 -5.33 -19.30
C VAL A 231 -23.55 -6.80 -19.00
N VAL A 232 -24.60 -7.47 -18.57
CA VAL A 232 -24.57 -8.89 -18.19
C VAL A 232 -25.23 -9.71 -19.29
N LYS A 233 -24.58 -10.79 -19.74
CA LYS A 233 -25.15 -11.79 -20.67
C LYS A 233 -25.03 -13.18 -20.02
N GLY A 234 -26.17 -13.76 -19.72
CA GLY A 234 -26.22 -14.94 -18.85
C GLY A 234 -25.69 -14.60 -17.46
N GLU A 235 -24.69 -15.31 -16.99
CA GLU A 235 -24.04 -15.12 -15.69
C GLU A 235 -22.70 -14.34 -15.77
N LYS A 236 -22.39 -13.75 -16.93
CA LYS A 236 -21.10 -13.07 -17.17
C LYS A 236 -21.27 -11.58 -17.46
N ILE A 237 -20.43 -10.77 -16.85
CA ILE A 237 -20.25 -9.38 -17.24
C ILE A 237 -19.46 -9.38 -18.56
N THR A 238 -20.00 -8.72 -19.59
CA THR A 238 -19.39 -8.63 -20.92
C THR A 238 -18.95 -7.23 -21.29
N ALA A 239 -19.50 -6.22 -20.61
CA ALA A 239 -19.11 -4.82 -20.77
C ALA A 239 -19.49 -4.00 -19.51
N ALA A 240 -18.93 -2.81 -19.44
CA ALA A 240 -19.29 -1.77 -18.48
C ALA A 240 -19.74 -0.52 -19.25
N ILE A 241 -20.77 0.16 -18.78
CA ILE A 241 -21.17 1.48 -19.28
C ILE A 241 -20.48 2.53 -18.40
N VAL A 242 -19.70 3.39 -19.04
CA VAL A 242 -18.84 4.38 -18.41
C VAL A 242 -19.08 5.73 -19.09
N ASN A 243 -19.69 6.67 -18.39
CA ASN A 243 -20.11 7.98 -18.95
C ASN A 243 -20.87 7.82 -20.29
N GLY A 244 -21.81 6.88 -20.36
CA GLY A 244 -22.61 6.59 -21.56
C GLY A 244 -21.90 5.74 -22.63
N GLU A 245 -20.60 5.45 -22.51
CA GLU A 245 -19.83 4.65 -23.46
C GLU A 245 -19.74 3.19 -23.02
N GLU A 246 -19.87 2.23 -23.95
CA GLU A 246 -19.70 0.82 -23.67
C GLU A 246 -18.23 0.42 -23.78
N ILE A 247 -17.67 -0.12 -22.70
CA ILE A 247 -16.33 -0.72 -22.65
C ILE A 247 -16.48 -2.24 -22.52
N ARG A 248 -16.10 -2.99 -23.54
CA ARG A 248 -16.09 -4.45 -23.50
C ARG A 248 -14.96 -4.97 -22.60
N VAL A 249 -15.31 -5.93 -21.74
CA VAL A 249 -14.42 -6.51 -20.75
C VAL A 249 -14.59 -8.02 -20.70
N ASP A 250 -13.55 -8.71 -20.27
CA ASP A 250 -13.58 -10.15 -19.94
C ASP A 250 -13.71 -10.29 -18.41
N ASP A 251 -13.03 -9.41 -17.65
CA ASP A 251 -13.04 -9.41 -16.19
C ASP A 251 -13.14 -7.99 -15.65
N VAL A 252 -13.76 -7.84 -14.47
CA VAL A 252 -13.89 -6.57 -13.76
C VAL A 252 -13.42 -6.71 -12.33
N VAL A 253 -12.58 -5.78 -11.90
CA VAL A 253 -12.21 -5.60 -10.49
C VAL A 253 -12.88 -4.35 -9.95
N LEU A 254 -13.78 -4.52 -8.98
CA LEU A 254 -14.51 -3.43 -8.36
C LEU A 254 -13.77 -2.95 -7.11
N ALA A 255 -13.18 -1.75 -7.18
CA ALA A 255 -12.35 -1.16 -6.11
C ALA A 255 -12.80 0.28 -5.76
N VAL A 256 -14.11 0.53 -5.73
CA VAL A 256 -14.75 1.84 -5.65
C VAL A 256 -14.69 2.51 -4.26
N GLY A 257 -14.27 1.79 -3.23
CA GLY A 257 -14.29 2.27 -1.84
C GLY A 257 -15.71 2.37 -1.27
N HIS A 258 -15.83 2.74 0.00
CA HIS A 258 -17.10 2.73 0.72
C HIS A 258 -18.03 3.92 0.38
N SER A 259 -17.51 4.99 -0.20
CA SER A 259 -18.28 6.23 -0.44
C SER A 259 -19.04 6.24 -1.78
N ALA A 260 -18.80 5.28 -2.67
CA ALA A 260 -19.45 5.18 -3.98
C ALA A 260 -20.87 4.58 -3.86
N ARG A 261 -21.77 5.30 -3.16
CA ARG A 261 -23.13 4.84 -2.86
C ARG A 261 -23.96 4.57 -4.11
N ASP A 262 -23.82 5.42 -5.12
CA ASP A 262 -24.45 5.26 -6.43
C ASP A 262 -24.08 3.94 -7.10
N THR A 263 -22.82 3.56 -7.06
CA THR A 263 -22.37 2.24 -7.56
C THR A 263 -22.99 1.10 -6.77
N PHE A 264 -23.07 1.21 -5.43
CA PHE A 264 -23.72 0.17 -4.62
C PHE A 264 -25.23 0.05 -4.90
N TYR A 265 -25.93 1.16 -5.14
CA TYR A 265 -27.33 1.10 -5.54
C TYR A 265 -27.51 0.44 -6.90
N GLU A 266 -26.62 0.69 -7.84
CA GLU A 266 -26.67 0.03 -9.14
C GLU A 266 -26.41 -1.48 -9.04
N LEU A 267 -25.39 -1.90 -8.25
CA LEU A 267 -25.15 -3.32 -7.98
C LEU A 267 -26.37 -4.01 -7.35
N ALA A 268 -27.08 -3.32 -6.46
CA ALA A 268 -28.32 -3.84 -5.87
C ALA A 268 -29.43 -4.00 -6.91
N ARG A 269 -29.57 -3.06 -7.86
CA ARG A 269 -30.53 -3.15 -8.97
C ARG A 269 -30.23 -4.32 -9.90
N GLU A 270 -28.94 -4.60 -10.12
CA GLU A 270 -28.45 -5.73 -10.92
C GLU A 270 -28.49 -7.06 -10.16
N ASN A 271 -29.10 -7.09 -8.97
CA ASN A 271 -29.21 -8.28 -8.10
C ASN A 271 -27.86 -8.89 -7.70
N VAL A 272 -26.80 -8.10 -7.62
CA VAL A 272 -25.52 -8.55 -7.08
C VAL A 272 -25.69 -8.83 -5.58
N ALA A 273 -25.34 -10.03 -5.14
CA ALA A 273 -25.43 -10.42 -3.73
C ALA A 273 -24.52 -9.56 -2.86
N MET A 274 -25.10 -8.89 -1.87
CA MET A 274 -24.39 -8.04 -0.93
C MET A 274 -24.81 -8.29 0.50
N GLU A 275 -23.86 -8.22 1.43
CA GLU A 275 -24.10 -8.35 2.85
C GLU A 275 -23.88 -7.02 3.58
N ARG A 276 -24.73 -6.76 4.57
CA ARG A 276 -24.51 -5.63 5.48
C ARG A 276 -23.35 -5.94 6.42
N LYS A 277 -22.38 -5.03 6.51
CA LYS A 277 -21.29 -5.13 7.48
C LYS A 277 -21.46 -4.12 8.61
N GLN A 278 -21.02 -4.50 9.80
CA GLN A 278 -20.89 -3.57 10.91
C GLN A 278 -19.86 -2.50 10.58
N PHE A 279 -20.11 -1.29 11.02
CA PHE A 279 -19.17 -0.16 10.88
C PHE A 279 -19.07 0.58 12.21
N ALA A 280 -17.93 1.22 12.43
CA ALA A 280 -17.71 2.08 13.57
C ALA A 280 -18.01 3.54 13.19
N MET A 281 -18.77 4.24 14.04
CA MET A 281 -19.09 5.64 13.87
C MET A 281 -18.64 6.40 15.12
N GLY A 282 -18.10 7.60 14.93
CA GLY A 282 -17.67 8.45 16.01
C GLY A 282 -17.63 9.90 15.59
N PHE A 283 -17.57 10.79 16.57
CA PHE A 283 -17.36 12.22 16.37
C PHE A 283 -15.93 12.60 16.75
N ARG A 284 -15.41 13.61 16.11
CA ARG A 284 -14.09 14.16 16.40
C ARG A 284 -14.22 15.64 16.67
#